data_d9c4e2aac323200b5142f19658665dde
#
_entry.id   d9c4e2aac323200b5142f19658665dde
#
_cell.length_a   1.000
_cell.length_b   1.000
_cell.length_c   1.000
_cell.angle_alpha   90.00
_cell.angle_beta   90.00
_cell.angle_gamma   90.00
#
_symmetry.space_group_name_H-M   'P 1'
#
loop_
_entity.id
_entity.type
_entity.pdbx_description
1 polymer ?
#
loop_
_entity_poly.entity_id
_entity_poly.type
_entity_poly.pdbx_seq_one_letter_code
_entity_poly.pdbx_strand_id
1 'polypeptide(L)'
;MSGSGLIPRVIIAAVVIAAMPVAAVAQQTLKIFDAHLHYNQEPNPFYPLERVLDIFRRNNVAGILANSRPNKGTHQLVDAKAPGLWVVPFIRPYRTRDDVQNWSTDPAIYDLIEAEYKRGYFRGVGEFHIYGEAAQRQLVKRVVDFAAERDLYLLAHCDEASLLILLAHNRRAKIIWAHTGFSTPTGRVRELLERYPDLMGELSYRGGLTDGEGKLATEWRELFARHSDRFLLGSDTWINERWFGYDTIMQTYRAWLAQLPQEQAGRIAHGNAERLFGGKLE
;
A
#
# COMPACT_ATOMS: atom_id res chain seq x y z
N MET A 1 31.85 57.73 -53.12
CA MET A 1 30.77 57.62 -52.17
C MET A 1 30.24 56.18 -52.26
N SER A 2 30.73 55.31 -51.38
CA SER A 2 30.38 53.87 -51.33
C SER A 2 29.46 53.63 -50.13
N GLY A 3 28.24 53.30 -50.40
CA GLY A 3 27.26 52.94 -49.37
C GLY A 3 27.27 51.44 -49.13
N SER A 4 27.74 51.05 -47.96
CA SER A 4 27.69 49.67 -47.49
C SER A 4 26.34 49.41 -46.82
N GLY A 5 25.51 48.59 -47.51
CA GLY A 5 24.26 48.11 -46.95
C GLY A 5 24.46 46.95 -45.96
N LEU A 6 24.05 47.16 -44.69
CA LEU A 6 23.96 46.11 -43.69
C LEU A 6 22.71 45.25 -43.96
N ILE A 7 22.92 43.96 -44.17
CA ILE A 7 21.85 42.93 -44.23
C ILE A 7 21.57 42.43 -42.79
N PRO A 8 20.35 42.52 -42.27
CA PRO A 8 20.06 41.99 -40.95
C PRO A 8 20.05 40.47 -40.95
N ARG A 9 20.86 39.84 -40.09
CA ARG A 9 20.85 38.40 -39.82
C ARG A 9 19.61 38.06 -38.96
N VAL A 10 18.67 37.39 -39.56
CA VAL A 10 17.55 36.76 -38.85
C VAL A 10 18.09 35.52 -38.13
N ILE A 11 18.13 35.56 -36.80
CA ILE A 11 18.45 34.39 -35.99
C ILE A 11 17.13 33.61 -35.81
N ILE A 12 16.98 32.47 -36.50
CA ILE A 12 15.89 31.50 -36.28
C ILE A 12 16.30 30.66 -35.07
N ALA A 13 15.70 30.96 -33.92
CA ALA A 13 15.82 30.08 -32.73
C ALA A 13 15.02 28.80 -33.00
N ALA A 14 15.70 27.70 -33.21
CA ALA A 14 15.08 26.38 -33.28
C ALA A 14 14.62 25.97 -31.87
N VAL A 15 13.31 25.96 -31.64
CA VAL A 15 12.73 25.39 -30.42
C VAL A 15 12.82 23.87 -30.53
N VAL A 16 13.77 23.26 -29.82
CA VAL A 16 13.85 21.80 -29.69
C VAL A 16 12.78 21.38 -28.69
N ILE A 17 11.64 20.94 -29.20
CA ILE A 17 10.64 20.24 -28.38
C ILE A 17 11.19 18.85 -28.13
N ALA A 18 11.76 18.62 -26.94
CA ALA A 18 12.16 17.29 -26.52
C ALA A 18 10.89 16.43 -26.36
N ALA A 19 10.65 15.53 -27.30
CA ALA A 19 9.58 14.54 -27.20
C ALA A 19 9.93 13.58 -26.05
N MET A 20 9.18 13.65 -24.96
CA MET A 20 9.28 12.63 -23.92
C MET A 20 8.89 11.26 -24.52
N PRO A 21 9.63 10.20 -24.20
CA PRO A 21 9.28 8.87 -24.70
C PRO A 21 7.87 8.49 -24.19
N VAL A 22 7.04 7.94 -25.08
CA VAL A 22 5.64 7.55 -24.79
C VAL A 22 5.53 6.66 -23.53
N ALA A 23 6.54 5.83 -23.26
CA ALA A 23 6.63 5.02 -22.04
C ALA A 23 6.71 5.87 -20.75
N ALA A 24 7.42 7.01 -20.76
CA ALA A 24 7.53 7.89 -19.59
C ALA A 24 6.20 8.62 -19.28
N VAL A 25 5.44 8.98 -20.32
CA VAL A 25 4.12 9.61 -20.16
C VAL A 25 3.09 8.59 -19.63
N ALA A 26 3.10 7.37 -20.18
CA ALA A 26 2.21 6.29 -19.71
C ALA A 26 2.51 5.91 -18.23
N GLN A 27 3.78 6.00 -17.81
CA GLN A 27 4.19 5.70 -16.44
C GLN A 27 3.71 6.76 -15.43
N GLN A 28 3.69 8.04 -15.79
CA GLN A 28 3.14 9.10 -14.93
C GLN A 28 1.62 9.00 -14.79
N THR A 29 0.93 8.39 -15.75
CA THR A 29 -0.54 8.23 -15.72
C THR A 29 -1.02 6.99 -14.99
N LEU A 30 -0.15 6.03 -14.66
CA LEU A 30 -0.54 4.82 -13.94
C LEU A 30 -1.08 5.20 -12.56
N LYS A 31 -2.37 4.93 -12.34
CA LYS A 31 -3.01 5.10 -11.05
C LYS A 31 -2.46 4.09 -10.05
N ILE A 32 -2.34 4.50 -8.80
CA ILE A 32 -1.89 3.65 -7.70
C ILE A 32 -3.01 3.53 -6.67
N PHE A 33 -3.20 2.32 -6.17
CA PHE A 33 -3.87 2.03 -4.92
C PHE A 33 -2.81 1.80 -3.84
N ASP A 34 -2.76 2.66 -2.83
CA ASP A 34 -1.85 2.54 -1.69
C ASP A 34 -2.50 1.66 -0.62
N ALA A 35 -2.11 0.38 -0.59
CA ALA A 35 -2.74 -0.64 0.24
C ALA A 35 -2.18 -0.72 1.68
N HIS A 36 -1.36 0.26 2.09
CA HIS A 36 -0.83 0.32 3.44
C HIS A 36 -0.59 1.78 3.85
N LEU A 37 -1.63 2.42 4.35
CA LEU A 37 -1.58 3.85 4.67
C LEU A 37 -2.06 4.13 6.08
N HIS A 38 -1.29 4.91 6.82
CA HIS A 38 -1.64 5.41 8.14
C HIS A 38 -1.79 6.92 8.14
N TYR A 39 -2.93 7.41 8.56
CA TYR A 39 -3.14 8.81 8.91
C TYR A 39 -3.25 8.92 10.43
N ASN A 40 -2.12 8.60 11.09
CA ASN A 40 -2.01 8.60 12.55
C ASN A 40 -2.11 10.02 13.11
N GLN A 41 -2.45 10.13 14.39
CA GLN A 41 -2.59 11.45 15.03
C GLN A 41 -1.25 12.18 15.16
N GLU A 42 -0.15 11.47 15.29
CA GLU A 42 1.18 12.05 15.45
C GLU A 42 1.63 12.90 14.25
N PRO A 43 1.41 12.48 12.98
CA PRO A 43 1.71 13.31 11.81
C PRO A 43 0.80 14.52 11.63
N ASN A 44 -0.41 14.54 12.21
CA ASN A 44 -1.42 15.57 11.96
C ASN A 44 -0.94 17.02 12.11
N PRO A 45 -0.07 17.41 13.08
CA PRO A 45 0.42 18.77 13.16
C PRO A 45 1.17 19.22 11.91
N PHE A 46 1.83 18.30 11.21
CA PHE A 46 2.63 18.57 10.02
C PHE A 46 1.86 18.35 8.71
N TYR A 47 0.89 17.42 8.72
CA TYR A 47 0.12 17.00 7.56
C TYR A 47 -1.37 17.10 7.84
N PRO A 48 -1.96 18.32 7.80
CA PRO A 48 -3.41 18.46 7.86
C PRO A 48 -4.05 17.72 6.67
N LEU A 49 -5.31 17.34 6.82
CA LEU A 49 -6.03 16.49 5.86
C LEU A 49 -5.93 17.01 4.42
N GLU A 50 -6.11 18.32 4.21
CA GLU A 50 -6.00 18.94 2.89
C GLU A 50 -4.65 18.67 2.22
N ARG A 51 -3.57 18.77 2.98
CA ARG A 51 -2.23 18.48 2.49
C ARG A 51 -2.05 17.00 2.14
N VAL A 52 -2.63 16.10 2.92
CA VAL A 52 -2.63 14.65 2.63
C VAL A 52 -3.38 14.36 1.34
N LEU A 53 -4.54 14.96 1.15
CA LEU A 53 -5.33 14.83 -0.09
C LEU A 53 -4.59 15.41 -1.31
N ASP A 54 -3.85 16.51 -1.14
CA ASP A 54 -2.96 17.05 -2.19
C ASP A 54 -1.82 16.09 -2.56
N ILE A 55 -1.23 15.42 -1.55
CA ILE A 55 -0.19 14.41 -1.77
C ILE A 55 -0.75 13.28 -2.64
N PHE A 56 -1.95 12.78 -2.38
CA PHE A 56 -2.56 11.74 -3.20
C PHE A 56 -2.80 12.21 -4.64
N ARG A 57 -3.40 13.39 -4.81
CA ARG A 57 -3.70 13.95 -6.14
C ARG A 57 -2.47 14.10 -7.01
N ARG A 58 -1.40 14.75 -6.50
CA ARG A 58 -0.18 14.98 -7.28
C ARG A 58 0.60 13.71 -7.59
N ASN A 59 0.39 12.64 -6.80
CA ASN A 59 0.99 11.33 -7.02
C ASN A 59 0.10 10.37 -7.79
N ASN A 60 -1.04 10.82 -8.32
CA ASN A 60 -2.01 9.95 -9.00
C ASN A 60 -2.36 8.69 -8.19
N VAL A 61 -2.51 8.86 -6.86
CA VAL A 61 -3.01 7.84 -5.95
C VAL A 61 -4.52 8.01 -5.90
N ALA A 62 -5.23 7.10 -6.55
CA ALA A 62 -6.68 7.16 -6.71
C ALA A 62 -7.42 6.21 -5.73
N GLY A 63 -6.68 5.43 -4.93
CA GLY A 63 -7.26 4.59 -3.89
C GLY A 63 -6.29 4.37 -2.75
N ILE A 64 -6.83 4.14 -1.56
CA ILE A 64 -6.05 3.89 -0.35
C ILE A 64 -6.72 2.84 0.54
N LEU A 65 -5.93 1.97 1.17
CA LEU A 65 -6.32 1.20 2.35
C LEU A 65 -5.89 1.98 3.58
N ALA A 66 -6.85 2.60 4.27
CA ALA A 66 -6.59 3.44 5.42
C ALA A 66 -6.76 2.66 6.73
N ASN A 67 -5.72 2.67 7.56
CA ASN A 67 -5.74 2.08 8.88
C ASN A 67 -4.92 2.96 9.85
N SER A 68 -5.57 3.72 10.69
CA SER A 68 -4.94 4.78 11.47
C SER A 68 -5.03 4.55 12.97
N ARG A 69 -4.08 5.07 13.70
CA ARG A 69 -4.02 5.02 15.16
C ARG A 69 -4.16 6.44 15.75
N PRO A 70 -5.24 6.70 16.49
CA PRO A 70 -6.48 5.92 16.60
C PRO A 70 -7.27 5.89 15.28
N ASN A 71 -8.34 5.10 15.21
CA ASN A 71 -9.19 4.97 14.00
C ASN A 71 -9.80 6.31 13.54
N LYS A 72 -9.75 7.36 14.35
CA LYS A 72 -10.17 8.72 14.01
C LYS A 72 -9.53 9.22 12.70
N GLY A 73 -8.24 8.90 12.44
CA GLY A 73 -7.60 9.28 11.19
C GLY A 73 -8.22 8.58 9.98
N THR A 74 -8.56 7.31 10.12
CA THR A 74 -9.29 6.56 9.09
C THR A 74 -10.68 7.16 8.86
N HIS A 75 -11.41 7.52 9.93
CA HIS A 75 -12.73 8.18 9.81
C HIS A 75 -12.61 9.51 9.04
N GLN A 76 -11.61 10.33 9.34
CA GLN A 76 -11.38 11.60 8.64
C GLN A 76 -11.18 11.41 7.13
N LEU A 77 -10.45 10.38 6.71
CA LEU A 77 -10.23 10.08 5.30
C LEU A 77 -11.53 9.59 4.62
N VAL A 78 -12.34 8.77 5.30
CA VAL A 78 -13.65 8.33 4.81
C VAL A 78 -14.62 9.51 4.70
N ASP A 79 -14.71 10.34 5.72
CA ASP A 79 -15.65 11.45 5.82
C ASP A 79 -15.31 12.60 4.87
N ALA A 80 -14.05 12.71 4.44
CA ALA A 80 -13.60 13.71 3.48
C ALA A 80 -14.29 13.56 2.13
N LYS A 81 -14.72 12.36 1.74
CA LYS A 81 -15.38 12.07 0.44
C LYS A 81 -14.66 12.74 -0.72
N ALA A 82 -13.32 12.71 -0.70
CA ALA A 82 -12.50 13.43 -1.67
C ALA A 82 -12.76 12.91 -3.10
N PRO A 83 -13.09 13.79 -4.06
CA PRO A 83 -13.32 13.38 -5.44
C PRO A 83 -12.15 12.61 -6.04
N GLY A 84 -12.42 11.48 -6.70
CA GLY A 84 -11.41 10.65 -7.33
C GLY A 84 -10.53 9.85 -6.37
N LEU A 85 -10.84 9.82 -5.07
CA LEU A 85 -10.13 9.01 -4.07
C LEU A 85 -11.06 7.94 -3.50
N TRP A 86 -10.77 6.68 -3.80
CA TRP A 86 -11.46 5.55 -3.18
C TRP A 86 -10.78 5.15 -1.86
N VAL A 87 -11.51 5.22 -0.75
CA VAL A 87 -11.01 4.86 0.59
C VAL A 87 -11.56 3.49 0.99
N VAL A 88 -10.66 2.56 1.28
CA VAL A 88 -10.96 1.24 1.86
C VAL A 88 -10.52 1.27 3.33
N PRO A 89 -11.44 1.44 4.28
CA PRO A 89 -11.09 1.55 5.69
C PRO A 89 -10.89 0.19 6.34
N PHE A 90 -9.80 0.07 7.11
CA PHE A 90 -9.53 -1.06 8.01
C PHE A 90 -9.54 -0.59 9.47
N ILE A 91 -10.03 -1.44 10.36
CA ILE A 91 -10.03 -1.19 11.81
C ILE A 91 -8.62 -1.43 12.33
N ARG A 92 -7.94 -0.38 12.78
CA ARG A 92 -6.66 -0.54 13.49
C ARG A 92 -6.95 -0.97 14.93
N PRO A 93 -6.40 -2.10 15.43
CA PRO A 93 -6.64 -2.55 16.80
C PRO A 93 -5.76 -1.79 17.80
N TYR A 94 -5.61 -0.48 17.62
CA TYR A 94 -4.77 0.39 18.46
C TYR A 94 -5.46 1.69 18.79
N ARG A 95 -5.56 2.00 20.08
CA ARG A 95 -6.02 3.29 20.61
C ARG A 95 -4.86 4.29 20.69
N THR A 96 -3.68 3.76 21.10
CA THR A 96 -2.45 4.52 21.28
C THR A 96 -1.24 3.73 20.74
N ARG A 97 -0.05 4.34 20.80
CA ARG A 97 1.20 3.67 20.39
C ARG A 97 1.54 2.46 21.25
N ASP A 98 1.16 2.46 22.51
CA ASP A 98 1.44 1.36 23.44
C ASP A 98 0.71 0.07 23.07
N ASP A 99 -0.45 0.20 22.42
CA ASP A 99 -1.23 -0.96 21.96
C ASP A 99 -0.47 -1.79 20.91
N VAL A 100 0.51 -1.22 20.19
CA VAL A 100 1.36 -1.97 19.24
C VAL A 100 2.00 -3.19 19.90
N GLN A 101 2.39 -3.07 21.17
CA GLN A 101 3.03 -4.15 21.94
C GLN A 101 1.99 -4.99 22.70
N ASN A 102 0.88 -4.41 23.11
CA ASN A 102 -0.01 -4.97 24.13
C ASN A 102 -1.37 -5.44 23.61
N TRP A 103 -1.75 -5.08 22.37
CA TRP A 103 -3.09 -5.32 21.83
C TRP A 103 -3.57 -6.77 21.98
N SER A 104 -2.66 -7.73 21.79
CA SER A 104 -2.98 -9.17 21.79
C SER A 104 -3.24 -9.77 23.17
N THR A 105 -3.07 -8.95 24.23
CA THR A 105 -3.31 -9.34 25.65
C THR A 105 -4.35 -8.47 26.33
N ASP A 106 -4.86 -7.41 25.69
CA ASP A 106 -5.86 -6.52 26.25
C ASP A 106 -7.27 -6.83 25.66
N PRO A 107 -8.19 -7.42 26.45
CA PRO A 107 -9.54 -7.74 25.97
C PRO A 107 -10.33 -6.53 25.43
N ALA A 108 -10.08 -5.32 25.94
CA ALA A 108 -10.75 -4.11 25.49
C ALA A 108 -10.47 -3.78 24.01
N ILE A 109 -9.41 -4.34 23.44
CA ILE A 109 -9.12 -4.22 22.00
C ILE A 109 -10.15 -4.96 21.14
N TYR A 110 -10.68 -6.09 21.62
CA TYR A 110 -11.75 -6.79 20.92
C TYR A 110 -13.04 -5.96 20.92
N ASP A 111 -13.37 -5.36 22.06
CA ASP A 111 -14.53 -4.47 22.19
C ASP A 111 -14.41 -3.25 21.28
N LEU A 112 -13.19 -2.69 21.15
CA LEU A 112 -12.89 -1.64 20.17
C LEU A 112 -13.18 -2.10 18.74
N ILE A 113 -12.70 -3.29 18.33
CA ILE A 113 -12.92 -3.83 16.98
C ILE A 113 -14.42 -3.99 16.72
N GLU A 114 -15.18 -4.55 17.66
CA GLU A 114 -16.62 -4.72 17.52
C GLU A 114 -17.36 -3.37 17.42
N ALA A 115 -16.96 -2.39 18.24
CA ALA A 115 -17.55 -1.07 18.23
C ALA A 115 -17.29 -0.34 16.89
N GLU A 116 -16.07 -0.40 16.38
CA GLU A 116 -15.73 0.20 15.08
C GLU A 116 -16.45 -0.51 13.92
N TYR A 117 -16.52 -1.84 13.95
CA TYR A 117 -17.21 -2.60 12.91
C TYR A 117 -18.70 -2.21 12.75
N LYS A 118 -19.38 -1.82 13.82
CA LYS A 118 -20.78 -1.35 13.79
C LYS A 118 -21.02 -0.13 12.92
N ARG A 119 -19.95 0.60 12.51
CA ARG A 119 -20.05 1.72 11.54
C ARG A 119 -20.41 1.24 10.11
N GLY A 120 -20.25 -0.04 9.81
CA GLY A 120 -20.76 -0.70 8.60
C GLY A 120 -19.93 -0.51 7.32
N TYR A 121 -18.84 0.24 7.34
CA TYR A 121 -18.03 0.51 6.14
C TYR A 121 -16.66 -0.17 6.13
N PHE A 122 -16.19 -0.72 7.24
CA PHE A 122 -14.90 -1.37 7.31
C PHE A 122 -14.81 -2.65 6.47
N ARG A 123 -13.65 -2.87 5.83
CA ARG A 123 -13.36 -4.00 4.95
C ARG A 123 -12.32 -4.95 5.54
N GLY A 124 -11.73 -4.61 6.68
CA GLY A 124 -10.71 -5.43 7.31
C GLY A 124 -10.35 -4.97 8.71
N VAL A 125 -9.45 -5.73 9.34
CA VAL A 125 -8.82 -5.44 10.63
C VAL A 125 -7.30 -5.44 10.45
N GLY A 126 -6.63 -4.43 10.96
CA GLY A 126 -5.18 -4.26 10.86
C GLY A 126 -4.82 -2.84 10.40
N GLU A 127 -3.59 -2.52 10.30
CA GLU A 127 -2.41 -3.36 10.55
C GLU A 127 -2.30 -3.73 12.04
N PHE A 128 -1.98 -4.99 12.32
CA PHE A 128 -1.59 -5.42 13.65
C PHE A 128 -0.24 -6.14 13.64
N HIS A 129 0.56 -5.93 14.69
CA HIS A 129 1.87 -6.53 14.86
C HIS A 129 1.76 -7.78 15.71
N ILE A 130 2.28 -8.90 15.24
CA ILE A 130 2.30 -10.17 16.00
C ILE A 130 3.49 -11.02 15.56
N TYR A 131 4.18 -11.64 16.53
CA TYR A 131 5.40 -12.40 16.25
C TYR A 131 5.43 -13.73 17.02
N GLY A 132 5.89 -14.78 16.33
CA GLY A 132 6.08 -16.11 16.87
C GLY A 132 4.84 -16.65 17.58
N GLU A 133 5.04 -17.28 18.72
CA GLU A 133 4.00 -17.95 19.51
C GLU A 133 2.88 -16.99 20.01
N ALA A 134 3.12 -15.68 20.04
CA ALA A 134 2.07 -14.73 20.41
C ALA A 134 0.85 -14.80 19.47
N ALA A 135 1.02 -15.28 18.24
CA ALA A 135 -0.07 -15.53 17.31
C ALA A 135 -1.06 -16.60 17.79
N GLN A 136 -0.67 -17.45 18.76
CA GLN A 136 -1.55 -18.47 19.36
C GLN A 136 -2.47 -17.91 20.47
N ARG A 137 -2.27 -16.68 20.89
CA ARG A 137 -3.07 -16.04 21.96
C ARG A 137 -4.56 -16.07 21.62
N GLN A 138 -5.38 -16.30 22.64
CA GLN A 138 -6.83 -16.42 22.46
C GLN A 138 -7.46 -15.17 21.83
N LEU A 139 -6.98 -13.98 22.19
CA LEU A 139 -7.50 -12.75 21.60
C LEU A 139 -7.17 -12.65 20.11
N VAL A 140 -5.95 -13.05 19.70
CA VAL A 140 -5.56 -13.08 18.28
C VAL A 140 -6.48 -14.01 17.49
N LYS A 141 -6.71 -15.24 18.01
CA LYS A 141 -7.62 -16.22 17.40
C LYS A 141 -9.04 -15.66 17.25
N ARG A 142 -9.57 -15.00 18.29
CA ARG A 142 -10.88 -14.33 18.23
C ARG A 142 -10.95 -13.27 17.13
N VAL A 143 -9.88 -12.47 16.94
CA VAL A 143 -9.82 -11.44 15.89
C VAL A 143 -9.79 -12.08 14.50
N VAL A 144 -9.03 -13.17 14.34
CA VAL A 144 -9.00 -13.94 13.07
C VAL A 144 -10.38 -14.53 12.74
N ASP A 145 -11.04 -15.14 13.72
CA ASP A 145 -12.39 -15.70 13.55
C ASP A 145 -13.41 -14.59 13.25
N PHE A 146 -13.35 -13.49 13.98
CA PHE A 146 -14.19 -12.31 13.74
C PHE A 146 -14.11 -11.83 12.29
N ALA A 147 -12.89 -11.73 11.76
CA ALA A 147 -12.66 -11.31 10.38
C ALA A 147 -13.19 -12.36 9.38
N ALA A 148 -12.88 -13.63 9.59
CA ALA A 148 -13.29 -14.73 8.71
C ALA A 148 -14.82 -14.90 8.64
N GLU A 149 -15.53 -14.73 9.77
CA GLU A 149 -16.99 -14.81 9.84
C GLU A 149 -17.68 -13.67 9.08
N ARG A 150 -17.04 -12.52 8.97
CA ARG A 150 -17.58 -11.28 8.37
C ARG A 150 -17.01 -10.96 7.00
N ASP A 151 -16.28 -11.91 6.41
CA ASP A 151 -15.62 -11.76 5.12
C ASP A 151 -14.64 -10.57 5.04
N LEU A 152 -14.02 -10.22 6.19
CA LEU A 152 -13.05 -9.14 6.31
C LEU A 152 -11.63 -9.63 6.02
N TYR A 153 -10.79 -8.72 5.51
CA TYR A 153 -9.36 -8.96 5.37
C TYR A 153 -8.61 -8.65 6.67
N LEU A 154 -7.47 -9.32 6.84
CA LEU A 154 -6.51 -9.04 7.91
C LEU A 154 -5.25 -8.44 7.29
N LEU A 155 -4.82 -7.25 7.71
CA LEU A 155 -3.50 -6.71 7.39
C LEU A 155 -2.56 -7.05 8.54
N ALA A 156 -1.71 -8.08 8.34
CA ALA A 156 -0.89 -8.67 9.38
C ALA A 156 0.59 -8.32 9.19
N HIS A 157 1.14 -7.53 10.11
CA HIS A 157 2.57 -7.27 10.24
C HIS A 157 3.17 -8.36 11.12
N CYS A 158 3.67 -9.41 10.49
CA CYS A 158 4.12 -10.59 11.20
C CYS A 158 5.27 -11.31 10.49
N ASP A 159 6.02 -12.10 11.27
CA ASP A 159 6.96 -13.08 10.73
C ASP A 159 6.23 -14.27 10.10
N GLU A 160 6.98 -15.10 9.38
CA GLU A 160 6.43 -16.29 8.72
C GLU A 160 5.81 -17.27 9.73
N ALA A 161 6.42 -17.44 10.92
CA ALA A 161 5.91 -18.35 11.93
C ALA A 161 4.51 -17.94 12.39
N SER A 162 4.32 -16.66 12.69
CA SER A 162 3.00 -16.10 13.03
C SER A 162 2.01 -16.23 11.88
N LEU A 163 2.43 -15.92 10.64
CA LEU A 163 1.58 -16.07 9.46
C LEU A 163 1.02 -17.48 9.34
N LEU A 164 1.88 -18.49 9.50
CA LEU A 164 1.49 -19.90 9.43
C LEU A 164 0.52 -20.30 10.56
N ILE A 165 0.72 -19.73 11.77
CA ILE A 165 -0.20 -19.97 12.90
C ILE A 165 -1.58 -19.37 12.60
N LEU A 166 -1.65 -18.14 12.08
CA LEU A 166 -2.93 -17.49 11.73
C LEU A 166 -3.67 -18.29 10.64
N LEU A 167 -2.98 -18.68 9.57
CA LEU A 167 -3.54 -19.47 8.46
C LEU A 167 -3.96 -20.88 8.87
N ALA A 168 -3.23 -21.51 9.81
CA ALA A 168 -3.58 -22.82 10.35
C ALA A 168 -4.79 -22.72 11.29
N HIS A 169 -4.95 -21.63 12.04
CA HIS A 169 -6.07 -21.43 12.95
C HIS A 169 -7.41 -21.34 12.20
N ASN A 170 -7.45 -20.54 11.13
CA ASN A 170 -8.67 -20.41 10.34
C ASN A 170 -8.37 -20.36 8.83
N ARG A 171 -8.73 -21.41 8.12
CA ARG A 171 -8.46 -21.54 6.67
C ARG A 171 -9.26 -20.57 5.79
N ARG A 172 -10.28 -19.90 6.33
CA ARG A 172 -11.06 -18.87 5.64
C ARG A 172 -10.48 -17.47 5.86
N ALA A 173 -9.41 -17.34 6.66
CA ALA A 173 -8.77 -16.04 6.91
C ALA A 173 -8.15 -15.50 5.63
N LYS A 174 -8.58 -14.30 5.23
CA LYS A 174 -8.03 -13.54 4.10
C LYS A 174 -6.93 -12.63 4.63
N ILE A 175 -5.67 -12.98 4.37
CA ILE A 175 -4.53 -12.26 4.94
C ILE A 175 -3.79 -11.47 3.86
N ILE A 176 -3.58 -10.17 4.12
CA ILE A 176 -2.60 -9.32 3.45
C ILE A 176 -1.37 -9.31 4.36
N TRP A 177 -0.30 -9.95 3.90
CA TRP A 177 0.95 -10.04 4.65
C TRP A 177 1.75 -8.77 4.44
N ALA A 178 1.73 -7.89 5.45
CA ALA A 178 2.45 -6.63 5.40
C ALA A 178 3.95 -6.86 5.15
N HIS A 179 4.53 -6.04 4.29
CA HIS A 179 5.93 -6.10 3.87
C HIS A 179 6.35 -7.45 3.24
N THR A 180 5.41 -8.32 2.94
CA THR A 180 5.65 -9.69 2.43
C THR A 180 6.75 -10.39 3.23
N GLY A 181 6.70 -10.27 4.58
CA GLY A 181 7.67 -10.83 5.51
C GLY A 181 9.06 -10.20 5.44
N PHE A 182 9.17 -8.93 5.04
CA PHE A 182 10.41 -8.12 4.96
C PHE A 182 11.50 -8.74 4.10
N SER A 183 12.25 -9.70 4.64
CA SER A 183 13.41 -10.36 4.02
C SER A 183 13.16 -11.84 3.70
N THR A 184 11.94 -12.34 3.83
CA THR A 184 11.63 -13.73 3.47
C THR A 184 12.05 -13.99 2.00
N PRO A 185 12.84 -15.02 1.72
CA PRO A 185 13.31 -15.30 0.37
C PRO A 185 12.16 -15.48 -0.63
N THR A 186 12.31 -14.97 -1.85
CA THR A 186 11.27 -15.02 -2.90
C THR A 186 10.77 -16.43 -3.21
N GLY A 187 11.67 -17.42 -3.18
CA GLY A 187 11.30 -18.83 -3.31
C GLY A 187 10.31 -19.27 -2.23
N ARG A 188 10.54 -18.82 -0.99
CA ARG A 188 9.64 -19.13 0.12
C ARG A 188 8.31 -18.37 0.02
N VAL A 189 8.35 -17.11 -0.39
CA VAL A 189 7.13 -16.34 -0.69
C VAL A 189 6.28 -17.06 -1.73
N ARG A 190 6.90 -17.54 -2.82
CA ARG A 190 6.20 -18.32 -3.85
C ARG A 190 5.51 -19.56 -3.28
N GLU A 191 6.21 -20.38 -2.50
CA GLU A 191 5.63 -21.57 -1.87
C GLU A 191 4.39 -21.24 -1.00
N LEU A 192 4.46 -20.13 -0.26
CA LEU A 192 3.35 -19.68 0.58
C LEU A 192 2.15 -19.22 -0.26
N LEU A 193 2.39 -18.45 -1.33
CA LEU A 193 1.33 -18.00 -2.24
C LEU A 193 0.67 -19.17 -2.99
N GLU A 194 1.43 -20.19 -3.37
CA GLU A 194 0.92 -21.40 -4.02
C GLU A 194 0.09 -22.26 -3.05
N ARG A 195 0.52 -22.32 -1.78
CA ARG A 195 -0.17 -23.10 -0.73
C ARG A 195 -1.43 -22.43 -0.21
N TYR A 196 -1.49 -21.10 -0.18
CA TYR A 196 -2.58 -20.32 0.41
C TYR A 196 -3.19 -19.37 -0.62
N PRO A 197 -4.28 -19.80 -1.31
CA PRO A 197 -4.88 -19.03 -2.42
C PRO A 197 -5.34 -17.63 -2.06
N ASP A 198 -5.75 -17.38 -0.82
CA ASP A 198 -6.24 -16.07 -0.35
C ASP A 198 -5.15 -15.20 0.30
N LEU A 199 -3.90 -15.68 0.35
CA LEU A 199 -2.78 -14.89 0.87
C LEU A 199 -2.36 -13.84 -0.14
N MET A 200 -2.26 -12.58 0.26
CA MET A 200 -1.72 -11.46 -0.52
C MET A 200 -0.41 -10.97 0.11
N GLY A 201 0.55 -10.53 -0.71
CA GLY A 201 1.74 -9.83 -0.26
C GLY A 201 1.58 -8.32 -0.42
N GLU A 202 1.96 -7.54 0.58
CA GLU A 202 2.04 -6.09 0.48
C GLU A 202 3.52 -5.66 0.50
N LEU A 203 3.90 -4.67 -0.30
CA LEU A 203 5.29 -4.42 -0.71
C LEU A 203 5.96 -3.20 -0.07
N SER A 204 5.32 -2.51 0.88
CA SER A 204 6.01 -1.44 1.62
C SER A 204 7.19 -2.02 2.42
N TYR A 205 8.28 -1.28 2.52
CA TYR A 205 9.53 -1.73 3.19
C TYR A 205 10.07 -3.09 2.75
N ARG A 206 9.55 -3.66 1.66
CA ARG A 206 10.03 -4.95 1.17
C ARG A 206 11.43 -4.79 0.57
N GLY A 207 12.43 -5.35 1.24
CA GLY A 207 13.81 -5.34 0.76
C GLY A 207 14.03 -6.23 -0.45
N GLY A 208 15.07 -5.90 -1.25
CA GLY A 208 15.50 -6.73 -2.37
C GLY A 208 14.60 -6.71 -3.61
N LEU A 209 13.61 -5.79 -3.68
CA LEU A 209 12.78 -5.61 -4.89
C LEU A 209 13.63 -5.09 -6.05
N THR A 210 14.50 -4.13 -5.77
CA THR A 210 15.40 -3.54 -6.76
C THR A 210 16.83 -3.56 -6.25
N ASP A 211 17.78 -3.51 -7.19
CA ASP A 211 19.20 -3.25 -6.89
C ASP A 211 19.47 -1.76 -6.63
N GLY A 212 20.74 -1.41 -6.41
CA GLY A 212 21.17 -0.03 -6.16
C GLY A 212 20.95 0.95 -7.31
N GLU A 213 20.71 0.45 -8.52
CA GLU A 213 20.41 1.23 -9.73
C GLU A 213 18.91 1.31 -10.03
N GLY A 214 18.06 0.72 -9.18
CA GLY A 214 16.61 0.70 -9.35
C GLY A 214 16.09 -0.34 -10.34
N LYS A 215 16.96 -1.29 -10.77
CA LYS A 215 16.56 -2.40 -11.63
C LYS A 215 15.84 -3.46 -10.82
N LEU A 216 14.68 -3.90 -11.29
CA LEU A 216 13.92 -4.97 -10.65
C LEU A 216 14.72 -6.27 -10.60
N ALA A 217 14.89 -6.84 -9.41
CA ALA A 217 15.64 -8.07 -9.21
C ALA A 217 15.01 -9.24 -9.98
N THR A 218 15.86 -10.12 -10.49
CA THR A 218 15.42 -11.23 -11.37
C THR A 218 14.41 -12.14 -10.67
N GLU A 219 14.67 -12.50 -9.42
CA GLU A 219 13.78 -13.36 -8.62
C GLU A 219 12.40 -12.72 -8.37
N TRP A 220 12.33 -11.39 -8.22
CA TRP A 220 11.05 -10.67 -8.11
C TRP A 220 10.33 -10.58 -9.45
N ARG A 221 11.07 -10.38 -10.55
CA ARG A 221 10.50 -10.40 -11.89
C ARG A 221 9.86 -11.75 -12.21
N GLU A 222 10.52 -12.86 -11.86
CA GLU A 222 10.00 -14.22 -12.03
C GLU A 222 8.79 -14.48 -11.14
N LEU A 223 8.80 -13.99 -9.90
CA LEU A 223 7.69 -14.11 -8.97
C LEU A 223 6.46 -13.35 -9.47
N PHE A 224 6.64 -12.11 -9.94
CA PHE A 224 5.56 -11.31 -10.52
C PHE A 224 5.03 -11.87 -11.83
N ALA A 225 5.88 -12.49 -12.66
CA ALA A 225 5.44 -13.15 -13.88
C ALA A 225 4.40 -14.26 -13.63
N ARG A 226 4.47 -14.92 -12.48
CA ARG A 226 3.56 -15.99 -12.09
C ARG A 226 2.42 -15.54 -11.16
N HIS A 227 2.68 -14.55 -10.31
CA HIS A 227 1.81 -14.18 -9.20
C HIS A 227 1.57 -12.66 -9.10
N SER A 228 1.58 -11.92 -10.25
CA SER A 228 1.28 -10.48 -10.24
C SER A 228 -0.09 -10.15 -9.64
N ASP A 229 -1.01 -11.10 -9.64
CA ASP A 229 -2.35 -11.01 -9.06
C ASP A 229 -2.38 -11.12 -7.53
N ARG A 230 -1.22 -11.29 -6.88
CA ARG A 230 -1.10 -11.59 -5.44
C ARG A 230 -0.35 -10.49 -4.66
N PHE A 231 -0.03 -9.35 -5.29
CA PHE A 231 0.73 -8.28 -4.64
C PHE A 231 0.01 -6.95 -4.67
N LEU A 232 0.24 -6.16 -3.62
CA LEU A 232 -0.28 -4.82 -3.41
C LEU A 232 0.89 -3.87 -3.10
N LEU A 233 0.78 -2.61 -3.51
CA LEU A 233 1.72 -1.56 -3.12
C LEU A 233 1.26 -0.92 -1.80
N GLY A 234 2.21 -0.38 -1.02
CA GLY A 234 1.87 0.38 0.17
C GLY A 234 2.94 1.43 0.52
N SER A 235 2.53 2.55 1.06
CA SER A 235 3.45 3.60 1.52
C SER A 235 3.91 3.40 2.96
N ASP A 236 3.07 2.81 3.80
CA ASP A 236 3.28 2.64 5.23
C ASP A 236 3.69 3.96 5.93
N THR A 237 2.78 4.93 5.92
CA THR A 237 2.99 6.29 6.43
C THR A 237 2.83 6.40 7.94
N TRP A 238 3.49 5.51 8.71
CA TRP A 238 3.36 5.45 10.17
C TRP A 238 4.06 6.58 10.92
N ILE A 239 5.01 7.31 10.26
CA ILE A 239 5.77 8.45 10.78
C ILE A 239 5.87 9.58 9.74
N ASN A 240 6.26 10.78 10.19
CA ASN A 240 6.37 11.98 9.36
C ASN A 240 7.33 11.81 8.19
N GLU A 241 8.45 11.11 8.38
CA GLU A 241 9.47 10.88 7.36
C GLU A 241 8.89 10.14 6.15
N ARG A 242 7.91 9.26 6.36
CA ARG A 242 7.22 8.58 5.25
C ARG A 242 6.32 9.53 4.47
N TRP A 243 5.71 10.51 5.13
CA TRP A 243 4.96 11.56 4.46
C TRP A 243 5.87 12.51 3.68
N PHE A 244 7.05 12.89 4.23
CA PHE A 244 8.06 13.67 3.50
C PHE A 244 8.55 12.95 2.25
N GLY A 245 8.78 11.65 2.36
CA GLY A 245 9.26 10.80 1.27
C GLY A 245 8.18 10.25 0.34
N TYR A 246 6.91 10.59 0.53
CA TYR A 246 5.80 9.95 -0.19
C TYR A 246 5.93 10.04 -1.72
N ASP A 247 6.30 11.21 -2.23
CA ASP A 247 6.52 11.41 -3.67
C ASP A 247 7.61 10.46 -4.21
N THR A 248 8.71 10.33 -3.48
CA THR A 248 9.82 9.41 -3.83
C THR A 248 9.38 7.95 -3.79
N ILE A 249 8.58 7.55 -2.81
CA ILE A 249 8.04 6.19 -2.71
C ILE A 249 7.21 5.87 -3.96
N MET A 250 6.29 6.75 -4.35
CA MET A 250 5.42 6.54 -5.51
C MET A 250 6.22 6.57 -6.83
N GLN A 251 7.23 7.42 -6.94
CA GLN A 251 8.14 7.43 -8.08
C GLN A 251 8.94 6.12 -8.19
N THR A 252 9.47 5.63 -7.06
CA THR A 252 10.20 4.35 -7.01
C THR A 252 9.31 3.19 -7.45
N TYR A 253 8.06 3.15 -6.99
CA TYR A 253 7.12 2.12 -7.44
C TYR A 253 6.89 2.18 -8.95
N ARG A 254 6.65 3.36 -9.51
CA ARG A 254 6.46 3.52 -10.96
C ARG A 254 7.69 3.11 -11.75
N ALA A 255 8.89 3.43 -11.24
CA ALA A 255 10.15 3.13 -11.92
C ALA A 255 10.37 1.62 -12.12
N TRP A 256 10.08 0.79 -11.11
CA TRP A 256 10.23 -0.66 -11.28
C TRP A 256 8.99 -1.31 -11.91
N LEU A 257 7.78 -0.78 -11.70
CA LEU A 257 6.58 -1.25 -12.40
C LEU A 257 6.72 -1.12 -13.93
N ALA A 258 7.34 -0.05 -14.41
CA ALA A 258 7.61 0.16 -15.84
C ALA A 258 8.52 -0.91 -16.46
N GLN A 259 9.21 -1.70 -15.65
CA GLN A 259 10.05 -2.81 -16.11
C GLN A 259 9.26 -4.12 -16.26
N LEU A 260 7.96 -4.12 -15.92
CA LEU A 260 7.05 -5.25 -16.07
C LEU A 260 6.15 -5.08 -17.29
N PRO A 261 5.59 -6.17 -17.83
CA PRO A 261 4.47 -6.08 -18.77
C PRO A 261 3.34 -5.24 -18.19
N GLN A 262 2.70 -4.42 -19.02
CA GLN A 262 1.66 -3.47 -18.62
C GLN A 262 0.54 -4.11 -17.77
N GLU A 263 0.10 -5.31 -18.13
CA GLU A 263 -0.93 -6.04 -17.40
C GLU A 263 -0.48 -6.39 -15.98
N GLN A 264 0.75 -6.88 -15.81
CA GLN A 264 1.30 -7.21 -14.49
C GLN A 264 1.47 -5.94 -13.63
N ALA A 265 2.02 -4.88 -14.22
CA ALA A 265 2.16 -3.59 -13.56
C ALA A 265 0.80 -3.03 -13.11
N GLY A 266 -0.20 -3.08 -13.96
CA GLY A 266 -1.57 -2.62 -13.64
C GLY A 266 -2.22 -3.44 -12.51
N ARG A 267 -2.06 -4.77 -12.53
CA ARG A 267 -2.56 -5.64 -11.45
C ARG A 267 -1.96 -5.24 -10.09
N ILE A 268 -0.63 -5.09 -10.01
CA ILE A 268 0.07 -4.74 -8.77
C ILE A 268 -0.24 -3.30 -8.34
N ALA A 269 -0.30 -2.37 -9.29
CA ALA A 269 -0.53 -0.97 -8.99
C ALA A 269 -1.93 -0.69 -8.39
N HIS A 270 -2.96 -1.37 -8.89
CA HIS A 270 -4.34 -1.14 -8.43
C HIS A 270 -5.30 -2.31 -8.67
N GLY A 271 -5.16 -3.08 -9.77
CA GLY A 271 -6.16 -4.06 -10.20
C GLY A 271 -6.44 -5.15 -9.14
N ASN A 272 -5.43 -5.53 -8.34
CA ASN A 272 -5.63 -6.46 -7.25
C ASN A 272 -6.51 -5.85 -6.14
N ALA A 273 -6.29 -4.59 -5.77
CA ALA A 273 -7.13 -3.91 -4.79
C ALA A 273 -8.59 -3.79 -5.28
N GLU A 274 -8.80 -3.46 -6.56
CA GLU A 274 -10.14 -3.41 -7.17
C GLU A 274 -10.83 -4.78 -7.07
N ARG A 275 -10.12 -5.85 -7.38
CA ARG A 275 -10.65 -7.23 -7.26
C ARG A 275 -10.97 -7.61 -5.82
N LEU A 276 -10.10 -7.28 -4.86
CA LEU A 276 -10.26 -7.67 -3.45
C LEU A 276 -11.40 -6.92 -2.77
N PHE A 277 -11.53 -5.63 -3.03
CA PHE A 277 -12.43 -4.74 -2.29
C PHE A 277 -13.69 -4.34 -3.05
N GLY A 278 -13.84 -4.79 -4.30
CA GLY A 278 -15.06 -4.62 -5.09
C GLY A 278 -15.30 -3.20 -5.58
N GLY A 279 -14.25 -2.37 -5.71
CA GLY A 279 -14.30 -1.02 -6.26
C GLY A 279 -13.58 -0.90 -7.60
N LYS A 280 -13.58 0.31 -8.17
CA LYS A 280 -12.78 0.69 -9.34
C LYS A 280 -12.19 2.07 -9.11
N LEU A 281 -10.99 2.29 -9.59
CA LEU A 281 -10.37 3.62 -9.61
C LEU A 281 -10.95 4.43 -10.79
N GLU A 282 -11.57 5.57 -10.47
CA GLU A 282 -12.12 6.51 -11.46
C GLU A 282 -11.03 7.33 -12.15
#